data_a55f32061df5ad60dbd8d529f5838fc5
#
_entry.id   a55f32061df5ad60dbd8d529f5838fc5
#
_cell.length_a   1.000
_cell.length_b   1.000
_cell.length_c   1.000
_cell.angle_alpha   90.00
_cell.angle_beta   90.00
_cell.angle_gamma   90.00
#
_symmetry.space_group_name_H-M   'P 1'
#
loop_
_entity.id
_entity.type
_entity.pdbx_description
1 polymer ?
#
loop_
_entity_poly.entity_id
_entity_poly.type
_entity_poly.pdbx_seq_one_letter_code
_entity_poly.pdbx_strand_id
1 'polypeptide(L)'
;MSDFNELIINSRFRDLFPPLSEEERTLLENSIRLEGCRDAIITWNNQIVDGHNRYEICNRHNIPFRTTEMEFSSEGKALEWMLKNQQGRRNLSDYARGTVALLVKSVLEKEARERQEAGNNQHRVVEIFPPGENGKTRDKLGELAGVSGKTIDKIEYIETHAPEDAKQALRTGAPGVSISKVYEATKEEEKKVVEAESKAQFNRSNDNIEWAKWSWNPVTGCKHGCTYCYAEDIANRFFKEKFEPTFKPERLSAPVNTPFPEEAAKTDIGEKNVFVCSMADLFGEWVPNEWINAVLEKVEQNPKWNFLFLTKNPKRLLDFAFPKNAWVGTSVDTQARVKTAEEVFSQLEATVKFLSCEPLLEPIKFNNLSIFDWVLVGARSKNTRGPAFKPDWKWVEDLLFQVRSCETPVKLYFKPNLFRHTLSEIGVSGYREYSKDLLPSETMRPREYPGDA
;
A
#
# COMPACT_ATOMS: atom_id res chain seq x y z
N MET A 1 -53.94 11.27 -25.65
CA MET A 1 -52.92 10.81 -24.71
C MET A 1 -51.68 10.50 -25.56
N SER A 2 -50.69 11.36 -25.55
CA SER A 2 -49.46 11.15 -26.32
C SER A 2 -48.64 10.10 -25.59
N ASP A 3 -48.47 8.92 -26.19
CA ASP A 3 -47.52 7.91 -25.73
C ASP A 3 -46.12 8.57 -25.70
N PHE A 4 -45.69 8.92 -24.51
CA PHE A 4 -44.30 9.29 -24.31
C PHE A 4 -43.50 7.99 -24.46
N ASN A 5 -42.92 7.76 -25.65
CA ASN A 5 -41.90 6.71 -25.82
C ASN A 5 -40.79 6.97 -24.78
N GLU A 6 -40.65 6.08 -23.84
CA GLU A 6 -39.62 6.15 -22.81
C GLU A 6 -38.26 6.09 -23.50
N LEU A 7 -37.51 7.18 -23.44
CA LEU A 7 -36.16 7.26 -24.03
C LEU A 7 -35.17 6.48 -23.17
N ILE A 8 -34.26 5.79 -23.82
CA ILE A 8 -33.21 5.01 -23.15
C ILE A 8 -32.08 5.95 -22.71
N ILE A 9 -31.69 5.86 -21.44
CA ILE A 9 -30.51 6.55 -20.91
C ILE A 9 -29.31 5.62 -20.96
N ASN A 10 -28.39 5.88 -21.89
CA ASN A 10 -27.11 5.21 -21.95
C ASN A 10 -26.14 5.90 -20.97
N SER A 11 -25.61 5.17 -19.99
CA SER A 11 -24.71 5.71 -18.96
C SER A 11 -23.43 6.31 -19.56
N ARG A 12 -22.89 5.73 -20.64
CA ARG A 12 -21.70 6.29 -21.33
C ARG A 12 -21.95 7.67 -21.92
N PHE A 13 -23.14 7.91 -22.45
CA PHE A 13 -23.53 9.21 -22.97
C PHE A 13 -23.85 10.20 -21.86
N ARG A 14 -24.59 9.75 -20.84
CA ARG A 14 -24.96 10.59 -19.70
C ARG A 14 -23.74 11.07 -18.91
N ASP A 15 -22.80 10.16 -18.63
CA ASP A 15 -21.68 10.38 -17.72
C ASP A 15 -20.41 10.85 -18.46
N LEU A 16 -20.49 11.11 -19.77
CA LEU A 16 -19.37 11.61 -20.60
C LEU A 16 -18.84 12.96 -20.10
N PHE A 17 -19.71 13.80 -19.62
CA PHE A 17 -19.38 15.13 -19.09
C PHE A 17 -19.67 15.20 -17.61
N PRO A 18 -18.92 16.02 -16.85
CA PRO A 18 -19.23 16.28 -15.44
C PRO A 18 -20.69 16.70 -15.27
N PRO A 19 -21.35 16.28 -14.17
CA PRO A 19 -22.71 16.74 -13.87
C PRO A 19 -22.74 18.26 -13.71
N LEU A 20 -23.92 18.86 -13.95
CA LEU A 20 -24.14 20.28 -13.64
C LEU A 20 -23.96 20.53 -12.15
N SER A 21 -23.41 21.67 -11.77
CA SER A 21 -23.43 22.14 -10.39
C SER A 21 -24.89 22.32 -9.93
N GLU A 22 -25.12 22.31 -8.62
CA GLU A 22 -26.45 22.55 -8.08
C GLU A 22 -27.05 23.88 -8.54
N GLU A 23 -26.22 24.89 -8.64
CA GLU A 23 -26.60 26.23 -9.10
C GLU A 23 -27.02 26.21 -10.57
N GLU A 24 -26.21 25.63 -11.45
CA GLU A 24 -26.54 25.46 -12.88
C GLU A 24 -27.81 24.61 -13.08
N ARG A 25 -27.97 23.53 -12.31
CA ARG A 25 -29.13 22.66 -12.36
C ARG A 25 -30.41 23.43 -11.96
N THR A 26 -30.31 24.19 -10.87
CA THR A 26 -31.45 25.02 -10.38
C THR A 26 -31.84 26.07 -11.42
N LEU A 27 -30.87 26.75 -12.04
CA LEU A 27 -31.12 27.72 -13.10
C LEU A 27 -31.79 27.08 -14.31
N LEU A 28 -31.30 25.91 -14.75
CA LEU A 28 -31.91 25.16 -15.86
C LEU A 28 -33.32 24.70 -15.54
N GLU A 29 -33.56 24.18 -14.35
CA GLU A 29 -34.87 23.73 -13.89
C GLU A 29 -35.88 24.89 -13.84
N ASN A 30 -35.49 26.03 -13.29
CA ASN A 30 -36.33 27.23 -13.26
C ASN A 30 -36.66 27.73 -14.68
N SER A 31 -35.67 27.76 -15.59
CA SER A 31 -35.92 28.15 -16.98
C SER A 31 -36.92 27.22 -17.67
N ILE A 32 -36.77 25.90 -17.52
CA ILE A 32 -37.69 24.92 -18.14
C ILE A 32 -39.09 25.01 -17.54
N ARG A 33 -39.22 25.25 -16.24
CA ARG A 33 -40.54 25.42 -15.59
C ARG A 33 -41.28 26.66 -16.03
N LEU A 34 -40.52 27.76 -16.30
CA LEU A 34 -41.14 29.04 -16.71
C LEU A 34 -41.43 29.09 -18.20
N GLU A 35 -40.57 28.54 -19.04
CA GLU A 35 -40.60 28.79 -20.49
C GLU A 35 -40.79 27.50 -21.32
N GLY A 36 -40.86 26.33 -20.64
CA GLY A 36 -40.91 25.03 -21.30
C GLY A 36 -39.52 24.56 -21.80
N CYS A 37 -39.49 23.36 -22.34
CA CYS A 37 -38.28 22.80 -22.94
C CYS A 37 -38.09 23.36 -24.37
N ARG A 38 -37.28 24.40 -24.52
CA ARG A 38 -37.11 25.10 -25.81
C ARG A 38 -36.31 24.25 -26.81
N ASP A 39 -35.22 23.68 -26.38
CA ASP A 39 -34.32 22.88 -27.22
C ASP A 39 -34.79 21.42 -27.22
N ALA A 40 -34.81 20.79 -28.41
CA ALA A 40 -35.13 19.38 -28.53
C ALA A 40 -34.08 18.49 -27.84
N ILE A 41 -34.49 17.35 -27.34
CA ILE A 41 -33.60 16.27 -26.88
C ILE A 41 -33.13 15.52 -28.09
N ILE A 42 -31.82 15.38 -28.24
CA ILE A 42 -31.19 14.68 -29.36
C ILE A 42 -31.11 13.20 -29.04
N THR A 43 -31.62 12.37 -29.94
CA THR A 43 -31.64 10.91 -29.77
C THR A 43 -30.94 10.19 -30.95
N TRP A 44 -30.49 8.98 -30.68
CA TRP A 44 -29.93 8.02 -31.64
C TRP A 44 -30.32 6.60 -31.22
N ASN A 45 -31.03 5.88 -32.09
CA ASN A 45 -31.57 4.55 -31.78
C ASN A 45 -32.39 4.55 -30.48
N ASN A 46 -33.24 5.54 -30.29
CA ASN A 46 -34.06 5.76 -29.09
C ASN A 46 -33.23 6.03 -27.81
N GLN A 47 -31.91 6.22 -27.89
CA GLN A 47 -31.05 6.60 -26.78
C GLN A 47 -30.81 8.12 -26.77
N ILE A 48 -30.77 8.72 -25.60
CA ILE A 48 -30.48 10.15 -25.45
C ILE A 48 -28.96 10.37 -25.72
N VAL A 49 -28.66 11.24 -26.68
CA VAL A 49 -27.29 11.68 -26.99
C VAL A 49 -26.99 13.07 -26.43
N ASP A 50 -27.97 14.00 -26.48
CA ASP A 50 -27.86 15.29 -25.82
C ASP A 50 -29.18 15.67 -25.16
N GLY A 51 -29.13 16.30 -23.99
CA GLY A 51 -30.31 16.78 -23.26
C GLY A 51 -30.73 15.92 -22.07
N HIS A 52 -29.87 15.07 -21.52
CA HIS A 52 -30.14 14.21 -20.35
C HIS A 52 -30.74 15.00 -19.18
N ASN A 53 -30.15 16.14 -18.82
CA ASN A 53 -30.70 17.00 -17.74
C ASN A 53 -32.06 17.58 -18.09
N ARG A 54 -32.30 18.00 -19.36
CA ARG A 54 -33.58 18.49 -19.82
C ARG A 54 -34.64 17.40 -19.74
N TYR A 55 -34.33 16.18 -20.20
CA TYR A 55 -35.19 15.02 -20.14
C TYR A 55 -35.61 14.70 -18.70
N GLU A 56 -34.64 14.65 -17.80
CA GLU A 56 -34.89 14.36 -16.38
C GLU A 56 -35.81 15.43 -15.74
N ILE A 57 -35.53 16.71 -15.99
CA ILE A 57 -36.37 17.82 -15.47
C ILE A 57 -37.74 17.78 -16.05
N CYS A 58 -37.89 17.59 -17.37
CA CYS A 58 -39.20 17.53 -18.04
C CYS A 58 -40.07 16.40 -17.50
N ASN A 59 -39.47 15.20 -17.34
CA ASN A 59 -40.22 14.05 -16.77
C ASN A 59 -40.62 14.31 -15.31
N ARG A 60 -39.73 14.88 -14.50
CA ARG A 60 -40.03 15.20 -13.08
C ARG A 60 -41.24 16.17 -12.94
N HIS A 61 -41.34 17.14 -13.84
CA HIS A 61 -42.33 18.17 -13.78
C HIS A 61 -43.51 18.01 -14.78
N ASN A 62 -43.57 16.88 -15.51
CA ASN A 62 -44.55 16.61 -16.56
C ASN A 62 -44.59 17.71 -17.64
N ILE A 63 -43.45 18.26 -18.01
CA ILE A 63 -43.34 19.31 -19.04
C ILE A 63 -43.11 18.63 -20.40
N PRO A 64 -43.89 18.97 -21.44
CA PRO A 64 -43.69 18.41 -22.77
C PRO A 64 -42.33 18.84 -23.37
N PHE A 65 -41.71 17.91 -24.09
CA PHE A 65 -40.45 18.14 -24.80
C PHE A 65 -40.53 17.59 -26.21
N ARG A 66 -39.66 18.08 -27.09
CA ARG A 66 -39.48 17.57 -28.46
C ARG A 66 -38.22 16.72 -28.52
N THR A 67 -38.21 15.73 -29.41
CA THR A 67 -37.03 14.93 -29.73
C THR A 67 -36.58 15.20 -31.17
N THR A 68 -35.32 15.06 -31.44
CA THR A 68 -34.73 15.07 -32.78
C THR A 68 -33.83 13.86 -32.91
N GLU A 69 -34.16 12.94 -33.80
CA GLU A 69 -33.34 11.78 -34.09
C GLU A 69 -32.20 12.18 -34.99
N MET A 70 -30.99 11.72 -34.64
CA MET A 70 -29.78 11.85 -35.46
C MET A 70 -29.23 10.46 -35.75
N GLU A 71 -28.64 10.28 -36.92
CA GLU A 71 -28.01 9.03 -37.26
C GLU A 71 -26.50 9.12 -37.14
N PHE A 72 -25.92 8.15 -36.40
CA PHE A 72 -24.48 7.96 -36.27
C PHE A 72 -24.12 6.56 -36.72
N SER A 73 -22.96 6.43 -37.41
CA SER A 73 -22.46 5.14 -37.90
C SER A 73 -21.93 4.22 -36.81
N SER A 74 -21.64 4.76 -35.61
CA SER A 74 -21.19 4.03 -34.42
C SER A 74 -21.33 4.86 -33.15
N GLU A 75 -21.20 4.21 -31.98
CA GLU A 75 -21.17 4.86 -30.66
C GLU A 75 -20.03 5.88 -30.56
N GLY A 76 -18.83 5.52 -31.09
CA GLY A 76 -17.69 6.43 -31.11
C GLY A 76 -17.96 7.71 -31.91
N LYS A 77 -18.74 7.63 -32.99
CA LYS A 77 -19.13 8.81 -33.77
C LYS A 77 -20.17 9.67 -33.04
N ALA A 78 -21.08 9.06 -32.30
CA ALA A 78 -21.98 9.79 -31.42
C ALA A 78 -21.20 10.56 -30.33
N LEU A 79 -20.25 9.92 -29.67
CA LEU A 79 -19.38 10.54 -28.66
C LEU A 79 -18.52 11.67 -29.24
N GLU A 80 -17.95 11.51 -30.44
CA GLU A 80 -17.23 12.57 -31.15
C GLU A 80 -18.12 13.79 -31.40
N TRP A 81 -19.34 13.55 -31.85
CA TRP A 81 -20.32 14.62 -32.07
C TRP A 81 -20.69 15.32 -30.76
N MET A 82 -20.94 14.55 -29.69
CA MET A 82 -21.23 15.10 -28.36
C MET A 82 -20.13 16.04 -27.88
N LEU A 83 -18.86 15.62 -28.02
CA LEU A 83 -17.72 16.46 -27.61
C LEU A 83 -17.68 17.78 -28.40
N LYS A 84 -17.81 17.71 -29.74
CA LYS A 84 -17.85 18.90 -30.59
C LYS A 84 -19.02 19.83 -30.26
N ASN A 85 -20.20 19.27 -30.01
CA ASN A 85 -21.41 20.04 -29.71
C ASN A 85 -21.33 20.75 -28.33
N GLN A 86 -20.60 20.20 -27.37
CA GLN A 86 -20.46 20.77 -26.01
C GLN A 86 -19.34 21.82 -25.90
N GLN A 87 -18.38 21.87 -26.85
CA GLN A 87 -17.32 22.89 -26.83
C GLN A 87 -17.83 24.34 -26.77
N GLY A 88 -18.97 24.61 -27.39
CA GLY A 88 -19.59 25.94 -27.40
C GLY A 88 -20.63 26.17 -26.30
N ARG A 89 -21.00 25.17 -25.52
CA ARG A 89 -22.18 25.21 -24.61
C ARG A 89 -21.87 25.13 -23.12
N ARG A 90 -20.68 24.60 -22.74
CA ARG A 90 -20.28 24.43 -21.33
C ARG A 90 -18.92 25.04 -21.08
N ASN A 91 -18.77 25.63 -19.91
CA ASN A 91 -17.50 26.17 -19.44
C ASN A 91 -16.61 25.07 -18.85
N LEU A 92 -16.23 24.07 -19.68
CA LEU A 92 -15.36 22.98 -19.30
C LEU A 92 -13.91 23.44 -19.27
N SER A 93 -13.13 23.01 -18.26
CA SER A 93 -11.70 23.24 -18.24
C SER A 93 -11.00 22.53 -19.42
N ASP A 94 -9.83 23.01 -19.84
CA ASP A 94 -9.01 22.38 -20.88
C ASP A 94 -8.71 20.92 -20.53
N TYR A 95 -8.51 20.64 -19.25
CA TYR A 95 -8.27 19.29 -18.74
C TYR A 95 -9.51 18.39 -18.93
N ALA A 96 -10.69 18.86 -18.54
CA ALA A 96 -11.92 18.09 -18.69
C ALA A 96 -12.23 17.79 -20.16
N ARG A 97 -12.00 18.75 -21.09
CA ARG A 97 -12.17 18.51 -22.52
C ARG A 97 -11.17 17.48 -23.07
N GLY A 98 -9.90 17.57 -22.63
CA GLY A 98 -8.87 16.61 -23.01
C GLY A 98 -9.12 15.20 -22.50
N THR A 99 -9.60 15.05 -21.26
CA THR A 99 -9.98 13.74 -20.70
C THR A 99 -11.12 13.10 -21.48
N VAL A 100 -12.14 13.88 -21.88
CA VAL A 100 -13.22 13.40 -22.74
C VAL A 100 -12.70 12.98 -24.12
N ALA A 101 -11.77 13.73 -24.71
CA ALA A 101 -11.17 13.36 -25.99
C ALA A 101 -10.38 12.02 -25.91
N LEU A 102 -9.67 11.78 -24.82
CA LEU A 102 -8.98 10.49 -24.56
C LEU A 102 -9.99 9.33 -24.42
N LEU A 103 -11.13 9.55 -23.77
CA LEU A 103 -12.20 8.56 -23.66
C LEU A 103 -12.77 8.20 -25.04
N VAL A 104 -13.05 9.20 -25.87
CA VAL A 104 -13.51 9.02 -27.26
C VAL A 104 -12.49 8.19 -28.07
N LYS A 105 -11.19 8.47 -27.93
CA LYS A 105 -10.11 7.67 -28.55
C LYS A 105 -10.21 6.19 -28.16
N SER A 106 -10.36 5.91 -26.88
CA SER A 106 -10.40 4.53 -26.36
C SER A 106 -11.57 3.73 -26.92
N VAL A 107 -12.76 4.36 -27.05
CA VAL A 107 -13.95 3.73 -27.63
C VAL A 107 -13.75 3.44 -29.10
N LEU A 108 -13.21 4.41 -29.87
CA LEU A 108 -12.95 4.24 -31.29
C LEU A 108 -11.91 3.14 -31.59
N GLU A 109 -10.86 3.05 -30.76
CA GLU A 109 -9.86 1.99 -30.85
C GLU A 109 -10.44 0.60 -30.53
N LYS A 110 -11.33 0.52 -29.53
CA LYS A 110 -12.03 -0.73 -29.18
C LYS A 110 -12.92 -1.19 -30.34
N GLU A 111 -13.74 -0.31 -30.90
CA GLU A 111 -14.59 -0.62 -32.05
C GLU A 111 -13.78 -1.06 -33.28
N ALA A 112 -12.58 -0.50 -33.47
CA ALA A 112 -11.69 -0.91 -34.56
C ALA A 112 -11.14 -2.33 -34.35
N ARG A 113 -10.77 -2.70 -33.14
CA ARG A 113 -10.31 -4.07 -32.79
C ARG A 113 -11.42 -5.09 -32.96
N GLU A 114 -12.62 -4.83 -32.41
CA GLU A 114 -13.77 -5.72 -32.54
C GLU A 114 -14.13 -6.00 -33.99
N ARG A 115 -14.01 -5.00 -34.89
CA ARG A 115 -14.18 -5.20 -36.35
C ARG A 115 -13.10 -6.06 -37.00
N GLN A 116 -11.86 -5.97 -36.52
CA GLN A 116 -10.76 -6.83 -37.01
C GLN A 116 -10.94 -8.28 -36.55
N GLU A 117 -11.36 -8.50 -35.31
CA GLU A 117 -11.59 -9.83 -34.74
C GLU A 117 -12.81 -10.53 -35.39
N ALA A 118 -13.82 -9.78 -35.79
CA ALA A 118 -15.00 -10.31 -36.50
C ALA A 118 -14.77 -10.83 -37.93
N GLY A 119 -13.51 -10.87 -38.39
CA GLY A 119 -13.11 -11.61 -39.61
C GLY A 119 -13.47 -10.92 -40.95
N ASN A 120 -13.70 -9.63 -40.97
CA ASN A 120 -13.88 -8.86 -42.19
C ASN A 120 -12.51 -8.59 -42.84
N ASN A 121 -11.92 -9.63 -43.43
CA ASN A 121 -10.67 -9.62 -44.20
C ASN A 121 -10.83 -8.91 -45.57
N GLN A 122 -11.36 -7.70 -45.59
CA GLN A 122 -11.23 -6.85 -46.75
C GLN A 122 -10.52 -5.57 -46.37
N HIS A 123 -9.33 -5.38 -46.95
CA HIS A 123 -8.45 -4.24 -46.91
C HIS A 123 -9.19 -2.89 -46.94
N ARG A 124 -9.68 -2.47 -45.79
CA ARG A 124 -9.93 -1.08 -45.47
C ARG A 124 -9.84 -0.97 -43.95
N VAL A 125 -8.60 -0.81 -43.47
CA VAL A 125 -8.42 -0.10 -42.20
C VAL A 125 -9.23 1.17 -42.39
N VAL A 126 -10.39 1.27 -41.69
CA VAL A 126 -11.06 2.56 -41.61
C VAL A 126 -10.12 3.42 -40.80
N GLU A 127 -9.37 4.24 -41.53
CA GLU A 127 -8.40 5.21 -40.97
C GLU A 127 -9.11 6.22 -40.10
N ILE A 128 -9.47 5.80 -38.90
CA ILE A 128 -9.80 6.77 -37.85
C ILE A 128 -8.48 7.43 -37.40
N PHE A 129 -7.41 6.63 -37.36
CA PHE A 129 -6.05 7.06 -37.11
C PHE A 129 -5.10 6.15 -37.93
N PRO A 130 -4.49 6.59 -39.04
CA PRO A 130 -3.61 5.75 -39.84
C PRO A 130 -2.41 5.25 -39.03
N PRO A 131 -2.03 3.96 -39.14
CA PRO A 131 -0.83 3.45 -38.48
C PRO A 131 0.42 4.13 -39.10
N GLY A 132 1.23 4.72 -38.24
CA GLY A 132 2.52 5.34 -38.65
C GLY A 132 2.65 6.84 -38.43
N GLU A 133 1.59 7.53 -37.98
CA GLU A 133 1.64 8.98 -37.67
C GLU A 133 1.28 9.25 -36.19
N ASN A 134 2.12 8.78 -35.27
CA ASN A 134 1.93 9.02 -33.83
C ASN A 134 1.75 10.51 -33.46
N GLY A 135 2.32 11.43 -34.25
CA GLY A 135 2.12 12.86 -34.12
C GLY A 135 0.71 13.34 -34.46
N LYS A 136 0.03 12.69 -35.39
CA LYS A 136 -1.28 13.13 -35.89
C LYS A 136 -2.46 12.71 -35.02
N THR A 137 -2.39 11.60 -34.31
CA THR A 137 -3.48 11.16 -33.41
C THR A 137 -3.68 12.13 -32.27
N ARG A 138 -2.63 12.48 -31.54
CA ARG A 138 -2.70 13.44 -30.44
C ARG A 138 -3.10 14.84 -30.93
N ASP A 139 -2.67 15.25 -32.14
CA ASP A 139 -2.99 16.56 -32.68
C ASP A 139 -4.47 16.63 -33.07
N LYS A 140 -5.04 15.56 -33.64
CA LYS A 140 -6.49 15.42 -33.87
C LYS A 140 -7.30 15.42 -32.59
N LEU A 141 -6.83 14.72 -31.54
CA LEU A 141 -7.46 14.76 -30.22
C LEU A 141 -7.37 16.16 -29.61
N GLY A 142 -6.25 16.85 -29.81
CA GLY A 142 -6.07 18.22 -29.41
C GLY A 142 -7.07 19.17 -30.07
N GLU A 143 -7.26 19.01 -31.38
CA GLU A 143 -8.27 19.76 -32.15
C GLU A 143 -9.69 19.47 -31.63
N LEU A 144 -10.03 18.19 -31.39
CA LEU A 144 -11.30 17.78 -30.79
C LEU A 144 -11.53 18.38 -29.40
N ALA A 145 -10.51 18.51 -28.60
CA ALA A 145 -10.60 19.07 -27.25
C ALA A 145 -10.41 20.60 -27.19
N GLY A 146 -10.03 21.24 -28.30
CA GLY A 146 -9.68 22.65 -28.35
C GLY A 146 -8.39 22.98 -27.57
N VAL A 147 -7.41 22.05 -27.55
CA VAL A 147 -6.09 22.20 -26.91
C VAL A 147 -4.98 21.74 -27.84
N SER A 148 -3.71 21.96 -27.50
CA SER A 148 -2.60 21.42 -28.30
C SER A 148 -2.44 19.91 -28.12
N GLY A 149 -1.91 19.19 -29.14
CA GLY A 149 -1.57 17.78 -29.02
C GLY A 149 -0.60 17.48 -27.87
N LYS A 150 0.36 18.40 -27.60
CA LYS A 150 1.25 18.29 -26.42
C LYS A 150 0.48 18.39 -25.08
N THR A 151 -0.62 19.10 -25.08
CA THR A 151 -1.49 19.19 -23.90
C THR A 151 -2.22 17.86 -23.68
N ILE A 152 -2.64 17.18 -24.75
CA ILE A 152 -3.22 15.84 -24.69
C ILE A 152 -2.23 14.84 -24.08
N ASP A 153 -0.95 14.83 -24.51
CA ASP A 153 0.09 13.96 -23.93
C ASP A 153 0.24 14.20 -22.41
N LYS A 154 0.20 15.46 -21.98
CA LYS A 154 0.26 15.79 -20.55
C LYS A 154 -0.97 15.32 -19.78
N ILE A 155 -2.15 15.46 -20.36
CA ILE A 155 -3.41 15.03 -19.74
C ILE A 155 -3.43 13.49 -19.62
N GLU A 156 -3.03 12.76 -20.65
CA GLU A 156 -2.93 11.30 -20.64
C GLU A 156 -1.97 10.82 -19.52
N TYR A 157 -0.82 11.49 -19.39
CA TYR A 157 0.13 11.20 -18.33
C TYR A 157 -0.45 11.50 -16.93
N ILE A 158 -1.11 12.64 -16.73
CA ILE A 158 -1.74 13.02 -15.47
C ILE A 158 -2.86 12.03 -15.09
N GLU A 159 -3.70 11.60 -16.04
CA GLU A 159 -4.77 10.61 -15.77
C GLU A 159 -4.22 9.29 -15.27
N THR A 160 -3.01 8.91 -15.71
CA THR A 160 -2.38 7.64 -15.32
C THR A 160 -1.61 7.74 -13.99
N HIS A 161 -0.96 8.88 -13.69
CA HIS A 161 0.07 8.96 -12.65
C HIS A 161 -0.23 9.96 -11.53
N ALA A 162 -1.08 10.97 -11.76
CA ALA A 162 -1.34 11.99 -10.75
C ALA A 162 -2.38 11.53 -9.70
N PRO A 163 -2.31 12.04 -8.46
CA PRO A 163 -3.30 11.77 -7.43
C PRO A 163 -4.67 12.38 -7.77
N GLU A 164 -5.75 11.79 -7.27
CA GLU A 164 -7.12 12.14 -7.66
C GLU A 164 -7.54 13.57 -7.27
N ASP A 165 -7.04 14.08 -6.16
CA ASP A 165 -7.25 15.46 -5.73
C ASP A 165 -6.70 16.50 -6.74
N ALA A 166 -5.50 16.23 -7.30
CA ALA A 166 -4.92 17.06 -8.35
C ALA A 166 -5.73 16.99 -9.66
N LYS A 167 -6.20 15.80 -10.04
CA LYS A 167 -7.09 15.63 -11.21
C LYS A 167 -8.40 16.37 -11.01
N GLN A 168 -8.99 16.28 -9.82
CA GLN A 168 -10.24 16.97 -9.49
C GLN A 168 -10.06 18.50 -9.52
N ALA A 169 -8.94 19.02 -9.00
CA ALA A 169 -8.62 20.44 -9.08
C ALA A 169 -8.51 20.92 -10.54
N LEU A 170 -7.93 20.11 -11.43
CA LEU A 170 -7.87 20.42 -12.87
C LEU A 170 -9.25 20.35 -13.55
N ARG A 171 -10.09 19.38 -13.18
CA ARG A 171 -11.46 19.23 -13.74
C ARG A 171 -12.32 20.45 -13.39
N THR A 172 -12.22 20.93 -12.16
CA THR A 172 -13.00 22.08 -11.67
C THR A 172 -12.39 23.44 -12.07
N GLY A 173 -11.18 23.47 -12.64
CA GLY A 173 -10.50 24.71 -12.97
C GLY A 173 -10.09 25.52 -11.73
N ALA A 174 -9.65 24.87 -10.66
CA ALA A 174 -9.29 25.51 -9.40
C ALA A 174 -8.22 26.61 -9.61
N PRO A 175 -8.34 27.78 -8.94
CA PRO A 175 -7.41 28.88 -9.09
C PRO A 175 -5.95 28.47 -8.80
N GLY A 176 -5.02 28.86 -9.67
CA GLY A 176 -3.59 28.59 -9.52
C GLY A 176 -3.14 27.20 -9.93
N VAL A 177 -4.05 26.28 -10.28
CA VAL A 177 -3.77 24.94 -10.81
C VAL A 177 -3.75 24.97 -12.33
N SER A 178 -2.74 24.33 -12.95
CA SER A 178 -2.66 24.19 -14.40
C SER A 178 -2.13 22.84 -14.80
N ILE A 179 -2.51 22.36 -15.99
CA ILE A 179 -2.06 21.07 -16.55
C ILE A 179 -0.53 20.95 -16.51
N SER A 180 0.19 22.00 -16.90
CA SER A 180 1.65 21.98 -16.91
C SER A 180 2.24 21.87 -15.51
N LYS A 181 1.70 22.60 -14.52
CA LYS A 181 2.18 22.52 -13.12
C LYS A 181 1.96 21.14 -12.52
N VAL A 182 0.78 20.56 -12.72
CA VAL A 182 0.48 19.20 -12.21
C VAL A 182 1.35 18.16 -12.91
N TYR A 183 1.51 18.24 -14.22
CA TYR A 183 2.38 17.35 -14.99
C TYR A 183 3.83 17.38 -14.49
N GLU A 184 4.43 18.57 -14.33
CA GLU A 184 5.80 18.68 -13.84
C GLU A 184 5.93 18.22 -12.39
N ALA A 185 4.95 18.52 -11.53
CA ALA A 185 4.94 18.05 -10.14
C ALA A 185 4.85 16.51 -10.06
N THR A 186 3.98 15.88 -10.86
CA THR A 186 3.85 14.42 -10.93
C THR A 186 5.15 13.77 -11.39
N LYS A 187 5.78 14.30 -12.45
CA LYS A 187 7.08 13.81 -12.93
C LYS A 187 8.22 13.95 -11.92
N GLU A 188 8.26 15.08 -11.23
CA GLU A 188 9.28 15.30 -10.20
C GLU A 188 9.11 14.34 -9.03
N GLU A 189 7.85 14.05 -8.65
CA GLU A 189 7.56 13.09 -7.58
C GLU A 189 7.95 11.66 -7.99
N GLU A 190 7.60 11.21 -9.22
CA GLU A 190 8.05 9.92 -9.73
C GLU A 190 9.57 9.79 -9.75
N LYS A 191 10.26 10.84 -10.21
CA LYS A 191 11.74 10.86 -10.23
C LYS A 191 12.30 10.69 -8.82
N LYS A 192 11.72 11.37 -7.81
CA LYS A 192 12.11 11.21 -6.40
C LYS A 192 11.87 9.81 -5.89
N VAL A 193 10.74 9.19 -6.23
CA VAL A 193 10.42 7.80 -5.86
C VAL A 193 11.45 6.85 -6.46
N VAL A 194 11.72 6.92 -7.77
CA VAL A 194 12.71 6.08 -8.45
C VAL A 194 14.11 6.26 -7.84
N GLU A 195 14.50 7.51 -7.54
CA GLU A 195 15.78 7.80 -6.91
C GLU A 195 15.84 7.24 -5.47
N ALA A 196 14.76 7.35 -4.71
CA ALA A 196 14.66 6.79 -3.36
C ALA A 196 14.71 5.26 -3.38
N GLU A 197 14.01 4.61 -4.30
CA GLU A 197 14.05 3.16 -4.50
C GLU A 197 15.46 2.67 -4.84
N SER A 198 16.18 3.36 -5.71
CA SER A 198 17.55 2.96 -6.11
C SER A 198 18.57 3.08 -4.96
N LYS A 199 18.28 3.88 -3.94
CA LYS A 199 19.15 4.12 -2.77
C LYS A 199 18.76 3.31 -1.53
N ALA A 200 17.56 2.72 -1.50
CA ALA A 200 17.10 1.99 -0.32
C ALA A 200 17.95 0.76 -0.07
N GLN A 201 18.45 0.62 1.16
CA GLN A 201 19.20 -0.53 1.64
C GLN A 201 18.75 -0.89 3.06
N PHE A 202 19.09 -2.09 3.52
CA PHE A 202 18.92 -2.44 4.92
C PHE A 202 19.80 -1.56 5.80
N ASN A 203 19.31 -1.28 7.00
CA ASN A 203 20.13 -0.62 8.02
C ASN A 203 20.86 -1.67 8.83
N ARG A 204 22.15 -1.42 9.14
CA ARG A 204 22.85 -2.21 10.15
C ARG A 204 22.17 -2.02 11.50
N SER A 205 21.84 -3.12 12.16
CA SER A 205 21.31 -3.09 13.51
C SER A 205 22.41 -2.70 14.51
N ASN A 206 22.00 -2.04 15.58
CA ASN A 206 22.90 -1.75 16.69
C ASN A 206 22.98 -2.97 17.63
N ASP A 207 23.83 -2.87 18.65
CA ASP A 207 24.05 -3.93 19.64
C ASP A 207 22.82 -4.35 20.43
N ASN A 208 21.70 -3.62 20.34
CA ASN A 208 20.45 -3.97 21.02
C ASN A 208 19.61 -5.00 20.26
N ILE A 209 19.90 -5.16 18.93
CA ILE A 209 19.26 -6.16 18.06
C ILE A 209 20.38 -7.05 17.48
N GLU A 210 21.15 -7.67 18.34
CA GLU A 210 22.36 -8.44 17.97
C GLU A 210 22.03 -9.73 17.20
N TRP A 211 20.86 -10.33 17.44
CA TRP A 211 20.39 -11.57 16.82
C TRP A 211 20.00 -11.40 15.33
N ALA A 212 19.84 -10.16 14.87
CA ALA A 212 19.66 -9.80 13.47
C ALA A 212 20.55 -8.60 13.16
N LYS A 213 21.58 -8.80 12.34
CA LYS A 213 22.55 -7.75 12.01
C LYS A 213 21.99 -6.67 11.11
N TRP A 214 20.84 -6.89 10.53
CA TRP A 214 20.17 -5.98 9.62
C TRP A 214 18.75 -5.72 10.07
N SER A 215 18.25 -4.54 9.73
CA SER A 215 16.83 -4.21 9.88
C SER A 215 16.27 -3.60 8.60
N TRP A 216 15.02 -3.95 8.30
CA TRP A 216 14.28 -3.48 7.15
C TRP A 216 12.90 -3.00 7.58
N ASN A 217 12.57 -1.73 7.30
CA ASN A 217 11.35 -1.08 7.77
C ASN A 217 10.50 -0.55 6.59
N PRO A 218 9.91 -1.41 5.75
CA PRO A 218 8.97 -1.02 4.70
C PRO A 218 7.64 -0.49 5.27
N VAL A 219 7.33 -0.84 6.53
CA VAL A 219 6.26 -0.24 7.31
C VAL A 219 6.85 0.31 8.60
N THR A 220 6.41 1.49 9.02
CA THR A 220 6.74 2.15 10.27
C THR A 220 5.49 2.52 11.03
N GLY A 221 5.57 2.67 12.36
CA GLY A 221 4.42 3.02 13.19
C GLY A 221 3.61 1.82 13.68
N CYS A 222 3.04 1.96 14.90
CA CYS A 222 2.39 0.85 15.60
C CYS A 222 1.37 1.39 16.61
N LYS A 223 0.24 0.69 16.80
CA LYS A 223 -0.83 1.10 17.72
C LYS A 223 -0.97 0.22 18.98
N HIS A 224 -0.01 -0.67 19.25
CA HIS A 224 -0.05 -1.49 20.49
C HIS A 224 0.12 -0.72 21.80
N GLY A 225 0.75 0.46 21.77
CA GLY A 225 0.93 1.30 22.95
C GLY A 225 1.84 0.71 24.04
N CYS A 226 2.82 -0.13 23.69
CA CYS A 226 3.73 -0.77 24.65
C CYS A 226 4.52 0.26 25.45
N THR A 227 4.51 0.17 26.80
CA THR A 227 5.20 1.11 27.68
C THR A 227 6.73 1.07 27.56
N TYR A 228 7.27 0.03 26.95
CA TYR A 228 8.71 -0.18 26.75
C TYR A 228 9.14 -0.01 25.28
N CYS A 229 8.29 0.55 24.41
CA CYS A 229 8.56 0.68 22.99
C CYS A 229 9.65 1.72 22.72
N TYR A 230 10.81 1.27 22.25
CA TYR A 230 11.90 2.15 21.78
C TYR A 230 11.59 2.79 20.43
N ALA A 231 10.83 2.08 19.60
CA ALA A 231 10.52 2.52 18.24
C ALA A 231 9.63 3.78 18.25
N GLU A 232 8.70 3.87 19.20
CA GLU A 232 7.84 5.04 19.36
C GLU A 232 8.63 6.28 19.80
N ASP A 233 9.61 6.14 20.70
CA ASP A 233 10.49 7.23 21.12
C ASP A 233 11.30 7.77 19.92
N ILE A 234 11.85 6.87 19.10
CA ILE A 234 12.60 7.24 17.90
C ILE A 234 11.67 7.93 16.89
N ALA A 235 10.51 7.35 16.59
CA ALA A 235 9.59 7.87 15.61
C ALA A 235 9.05 9.25 16.01
N ASN A 236 8.67 9.43 17.27
CA ASN A 236 8.18 10.71 17.79
C ASN A 236 9.23 11.82 17.74
N ARG A 237 10.51 11.47 17.78
CA ARG A 237 11.62 12.42 17.69
C ARG A 237 11.99 12.77 16.24
N PHE A 238 12.00 11.78 15.33
CA PHE A 238 12.64 11.92 14.03
C PHE A 238 11.70 11.81 12.83
N PHE A 239 10.51 11.19 12.98
CA PHE A 239 9.60 10.97 11.86
C PHE A 239 8.55 12.07 11.77
N LYS A 240 8.24 12.50 10.55
CA LYS A 240 7.20 13.50 10.29
C LYS A 240 5.82 12.99 10.68
N GLU A 241 5.53 11.75 10.33
CA GLU A 241 4.27 11.02 10.63
C GLU A 241 4.22 10.49 12.07
N LYS A 242 5.25 10.78 12.89
CA LYS A 242 5.38 10.28 14.24
C LYS A 242 5.35 8.75 14.27
N PHE A 243 4.49 8.14 15.09
CA PHE A 243 4.37 6.68 15.18
C PHE A 243 3.09 6.13 14.51
N GLU A 244 2.47 6.91 13.61
CA GLU A 244 1.33 6.44 12.81
C GLU A 244 1.77 5.40 11.79
N PRO A 245 0.99 4.31 11.63
CA PRO A 245 1.28 3.27 10.65
C PRO A 245 1.38 3.84 9.24
N THR A 246 2.56 3.70 8.64
CA THR A 246 2.88 4.30 7.34
C THR A 246 3.65 3.31 6.48
N PHE A 247 3.18 3.09 5.24
CA PHE A 247 3.87 2.30 4.24
C PHE A 247 4.93 3.13 3.53
N LYS A 248 6.10 2.55 3.31
CA LYS A 248 7.28 3.14 2.66
C LYS A 248 7.65 2.28 1.44
N PRO A 249 6.87 2.36 0.34
CA PRO A 249 7.05 1.49 -0.83
C PRO A 249 8.47 1.60 -1.44
N GLU A 250 9.09 2.77 -1.37
CA GLU A 250 10.46 3.00 -1.82
C GLU A 250 11.49 2.09 -1.11
N ARG A 251 11.16 1.54 0.06
CA ARG A 251 12.03 0.63 0.81
C ARG A 251 11.88 -0.83 0.39
N LEU A 252 10.94 -1.16 -0.48
CA LEU A 252 10.76 -2.53 -0.97
C LEU A 252 11.92 -3.02 -1.84
N SER A 253 12.70 -2.11 -2.39
CA SER A 253 13.91 -2.43 -3.17
C SER A 253 15.14 -2.73 -2.30
N ALA A 254 15.10 -2.47 -1.00
CA ALA A 254 16.24 -2.67 -0.09
C ALA A 254 16.83 -4.08 -0.11
N PRO A 255 16.07 -5.18 -0.18
CA PRO A 255 16.63 -6.53 -0.25
C PRO A 255 17.56 -6.75 -1.46
N VAL A 256 17.23 -6.15 -2.61
CA VAL A 256 18.01 -6.26 -3.85
C VAL A 256 19.24 -5.35 -3.81
N ASN A 257 19.08 -4.13 -3.24
CA ASN A 257 20.12 -3.10 -3.25
C ASN A 257 21.18 -3.29 -2.15
N THR A 258 20.89 -4.12 -1.13
CA THR A 258 21.86 -4.37 -0.05
C THR A 258 22.84 -5.47 -0.47
N PRO A 259 24.15 -5.18 -0.50
CA PRO A 259 25.15 -6.21 -0.77
C PRO A 259 25.08 -7.33 0.28
N PHE A 260 24.95 -8.57 -0.19
CA PHE A 260 24.92 -9.73 0.70
C PHE A 260 26.31 -10.01 1.26
N PRO A 261 26.50 -10.20 2.57
CA PRO A 261 27.80 -10.39 3.22
C PRO A 261 28.28 -11.85 3.11
N GLU A 262 28.62 -12.32 1.90
CA GLU A 262 28.93 -13.73 1.57
C GLU A 262 29.91 -14.39 2.56
N GLU A 263 31.00 -13.74 2.91
CA GLU A 263 32.03 -14.34 3.78
C GLU A 263 31.60 -14.32 5.27
N ALA A 264 31.03 -13.21 5.74
CA ALA A 264 30.62 -13.11 7.13
C ALA A 264 29.43 -14.04 7.44
N ALA A 265 28.51 -14.22 6.48
CA ALA A 265 27.36 -15.10 6.62
C ALA A 265 27.71 -16.61 6.70
N LYS A 266 28.94 -17.00 6.33
CA LYS A 266 29.43 -18.38 6.50
C LYS A 266 29.80 -18.71 7.94
N THR A 267 30.20 -17.70 8.72
CA THR A 267 30.69 -17.85 10.09
C THR A 267 29.72 -17.36 11.16
N ASP A 268 28.83 -16.44 10.79
CA ASP A 268 27.78 -15.88 11.67
C ASP A 268 26.46 -15.80 10.91
N ILE A 269 25.52 -16.67 11.27
CA ILE A 269 24.18 -16.71 10.67
C ILE A 269 23.43 -15.39 10.88
N GLY A 270 23.72 -14.65 11.95
CA GLY A 270 23.17 -13.33 12.20
C GLY A 270 23.44 -12.32 11.08
N GLU A 271 24.55 -12.50 10.32
CA GLU A 271 24.92 -11.63 9.21
C GLU A 271 23.94 -11.71 8.02
N LYS A 272 23.17 -12.77 7.87
CA LYS A 272 22.10 -12.89 6.87
C LYS A 272 20.68 -12.67 7.46
N ASN A 273 20.60 -12.41 8.76
CA ASN A 273 19.31 -12.19 9.45
C ASN A 273 18.89 -10.71 9.34
N VAL A 274 17.67 -10.49 8.84
CA VAL A 274 17.05 -9.19 8.66
C VAL A 274 15.82 -9.08 9.52
N PHE A 275 15.82 -8.22 10.54
CA PHE A 275 14.62 -7.94 11.34
C PHE A 275 13.66 -7.06 10.53
N VAL A 276 12.51 -7.60 10.16
CA VAL A 276 11.49 -6.90 9.38
C VAL A 276 10.60 -6.08 10.30
N CYS A 277 10.44 -4.81 9.97
CA CYS A 277 9.60 -3.86 10.72
C CYS A 277 9.98 -3.71 12.20
N SER A 278 11.29 -3.53 12.47
CA SER A 278 11.75 -3.18 13.82
C SER A 278 11.13 -1.89 14.38
N MET A 279 10.53 -1.06 13.51
CA MET A 279 9.84 0.21 13.82
C MET A 279 8.32 0.10 13.70
N ALA A 280 7.75 -1.11 13.60
CA ALA A 280 6.31 -1.36 13.49
C ALA A 280 5.96 -2.77 13.99
N ASP A 281 4.67 -3.08 14.05
CA ASP A 281 4.18 -4.46 14.00
C ASP A 281 3.46 -4.64 12.65
N LEU A 282 4.10 -5.39 11.73
CA LEU A 282 3.58 -5.62 10.39
C LEU A 282 2.22 -6.34 10.38
N PHE A 283 1.96 -7.17 11.40
CA PHE A 283 0.71 -7.93 11.54
C PHE A 283 -0.28 -7.27 12.51
N GLY A 284 -0.08 -5.98 12.85
CA GLY A 284 -1.07 -5.19 13.57
C GLY A 284 -2.38 -5.09 12.78
N GLU A 285 -3.55 -5.07 13.45
CA GLU A 285 -4.89 -5.02 12.81
C GLU A 285 -5.08 -3.83 11.88
N TRP A 286 -4.35 -2.74 12.13
CA TRP A 286 -4.37 -1.50 11.37
C TRP A 286 -3.53 -1.51 10.08
N VAL A 287 -2.75 -2.58 9.82
CA VAL A 287 -1.92 -2.69 8.61
C VAL A 287 -2.72 -3.37 7.50
N PRO A 288 -2.92 -2.74 6.32
CA PRO A 288 -3.62 -3.36 5.20
C PRO A 288 -2.92 -4.64 4.70
N ASN A 289 -3.70 -5.62 4.22
CA ASN A 289 -3.17 -6.88 3.70
C ASN A 289 -2.24 -6.67 2.50
N GLU A 290 -2.52 -5.65 1.68
CA GLU A 290 -1.73 -5.30 0.50
C GLU A 290 -0.28 -4.92 0.87
N TRP A 291 -0.08 -4.24 2.01
CA TRP A 291 1.25 -3.90 2.50
C TRP A 291 2.03 -5.14 2.94
N ILE A 292 1.34 -6.05 3.65
CA ILE A 292 1.93 -7.31 4.13
C ILE A 292 2.32 -8.17 2.93
N ASN A 293 1.42 -8.34 1.96
CA ASN A 293 1.67 -9.12 0.75
C ASN A 293 2.84 -8.56 -0.08
N ALA A 294 2.92 -7.23 -0.23
CA ALA A 294 4.04 -6.59 -0.91
C ALA A 294 5.39 -6.87 -0.22
N VAL A 295 5.41 -6.92 1.12
CA VAL A 295 6.62 -7.27 1.89
C VAL A 295 6.95 -8.75 1.70
N LEU A 296 5.99 -9.67 1.82
CA LEU A 296 6.20 -11.12 1.68
C LEU A 296 6.68 -11.50 0.28
N GLU A 297 6.17 -10.83 -0.77
CA GLU A 297 6.64 -11.00 -2.14
C GLU A 297 8.13 -10.67 -2.28
N LYS A 298 8.58 -9.57 -1.66
CA LYS A 298 10.02 -9.21 -1.68
C LYS A 298 10.88 -10.18 -0.88
N VAL A 299 10.34 -10.76 0.19
CA VAL A 299 11.01 -11.83 0.95
C VAL A 299 11.23 -13.05 0.07
N GLU A 300 10.21 -13.53 -0.62
CA GLU A 300 10.29 -14.68 -1.51
C GLU A 300 11.31 -14.47 -2.64
N GLN A 301 11.34 -13.27 -3.23
CA GLN A 301 12.27 -12.90 -4.30
C GLN A 301 13.75 -12.83 -3.85
N ASN A 302 14.04 -12.86 -2.53
CA ASN A 302 15.39 -12.68 -1.99
C ASN A 302 15.82 -13.83 -1.04
N PRO A 303 15.96 -15.08 -1.54
CA PRO A 303 16.12 -16.29 -0.73
C PRO A 303 17.48 -16.41 -0.01
N LYS A 304 18.47 -15.57 -0.33
CA LYS A 304 19.76 -15.56 0.38
C LYS A 304 19.67 -15.02 1.80
N TRP A 305 18.68 -14.15 2.09
CA TRP A 305 18.46 -13.53 3.38
C TRP A 305 17.47 -14.34 4.21
N ASN A 306 17.62 -14.34 5.53
CA ASN A 306 16.59 -14.77 6.47
C ASN A 306 15.81 -13.53 6.95
N PHE A 307 14.51 -13.49 6.73
CA PHE A 307 13.66 -12.38 7.16
C PHE A 307 12.89 -12.75 8.43
N LEU A 308 13.16 -12.04 9.50
CA LEU A 308 12.62 -12.32 10.83
C LEU A 308 11.44 -11.39 11.13
N PHE A 309 10.26 -11.98 11.25
CA PHE A 309 9.01 -11.28 11.56
C PHE A 309 8.64 -11.49 13.02
N LEU A 310 8.33 -10.41 13.71
CA LEU A 310 7.92 -10.46 15.11
C LEU A 310 6.63 -9.66 15.31
N THR A 311 5.62 -10.27 15.93
CA THR A 311 4.33 -9.64 16.17
C THR A 311 3.82 -9.84 17.60
N LYS A 312 2.98 -8.91 18.06
CA LYS A 312 2.14 -9.07 19.26
C LYS A 312 0.70 -9.48 18.93
N ASN A 313 0.38 -9.63 17.64
CA ASN A 313 -0.91 -10.11 17.14
C ASN A 313 -0.74 -11.44 16.36
N PRO A 314 -0.39 -12.55 17.04
CA PRO A 314 -0.07 -13.80 16.36
C PRO A 314 -1.25 -14.38 15.57
N LYS A 315 -2.50 -14.15 15.96
CA LYS A 315 -3.68 -14.69 15.29
C LYS A 315 -3.72 -14.33 13.81
N ARG A 316 -3.28 -13.12 13.46
CA ARG A 316 -3.25 -12.65 12.08
C ARG A 316 -2.20 -13.35 11.20
N LEU A 317 -1.23 -14.04 11.80
CA LEU A 317 -0.25 -14.83 11.05
C LEU A 317 -0.92 -15.95 10.23
N LEU A 318 -2.04 -16.48 10.70
CA LEU A 318 -2.78 -17.55 10.02
C LEU A 318 -3.45 -17.11 8.71
N ASP A 319 -3.54 -15.82 8.45
CA ASP A 319 -4.13 -15.26 7.22
C ASP A 319 -3.12 -15.24 6.05
N PHE A 320 -1.84 -15.59 6.30
CA PHE A 320 -0.76 -15.47 5.32
C PHE A 320 0.05 -16.75 5.16
N ALA A 321 0.52 -16.98 3.92
CA ALA A 321 1.54 -17.99 3.63
C ALA A 321 2.94 -17.36 3.72
N PHE A 322 3.86 -18.04 4.39
CA PHE A 322 5.22 -17.54 4.59
C PHE A 322 6.23 -18.21 3.65
N PRO A 323 7.09 -17.43 2.94
CA PRO A 323 8.21 -17.96 2.19
C PRO A 323 9.19 -18.76 3.09
N LYS A 324 9.95 -19.70 2.50
CA LYS A 324 10.88 -20.57 3.25
C LYS A 324 11.96 -19.83 4.04
N ASN A 325 12.34 -18.63 3.59
CA ASN A 325 13.31 -17.77 4.22
C ASN A 325 12.68 -16.75 5.20
N ALA A 326 11.38 -16.87 5.48
CA ALA A 326 10.70 -16.14 6.54
C ALA A 326 10.73 -16.94 7.85
N TRP A 327 11.33 -16.34 8.88
CA TRP A 327 11.29 -16.82 10.26
C TRP A 327 10.20 -16.04 10.99
N VAL A 328 9.25 -16.73 11.60
CA VAL A 328 8.05 -16.11 12.15
C VAL A 328 8.00 -16.27 13.65
N GLY A 329 7.82 -15.17 14.34
CA GLY A 329 7.81 -15.16 15.80
C GLY A 329 6.73 -14.29 16.41
N THR A 330 6.50 -14.50 17.71
CA THR A 330 5.61 -13.67 18.52
C THR A 330 6.26 -13.25 19.83
N SER A 331 5.88 -12.06 20.30
CA SER A 331 6.31 -11.59 21.62
C SER A 331 5.48 -12.23 22.71
N VAL A 332 6.15 -12.86 23.67
CA VAL A 332 5.56 -13.37 24.92
C VAL A 332 6.29 -12.71 26.09
N ASP A 333 5.86 -11.52 26.45
CA ASP A 333 6.40 -10.67 27.53
C ASP A 333 5.71 -10.93 28.88
N THR A 334 4.55 -11.60 28.86
CA THR A 334 3.75 -11.97 30.04
C THR A 334 3.08 -13.33 29.86
N GLN A 335 2.73 -13.98 30.97
CA GLN A 335 2.04 -15.27 31.00
C GLN A 335 0.71 -15.26 30.20
N ALA A 336 0.01 -14.14 30.18
CA ALA A 336 -1.26 -14.00 29.49
C ALA A 336 -1.16 -14.25 27.97
N ARG A 337 0.03 -14.10 27.36
CA ARG A 337 0.25 -14.28 25.92
C ARG A 337 0.55 -15.73 25.53
N VAL A 338 0.96 -16.57 26.48
CA VAL A 338 1.38 -17.97 26.23
C VAL A 338 0.32 -18.76 25.49
N LYS A 339 -0.90 -18.77 26.03
CA LYS A 339 -1.99 -19.57 25.45
C LYS A 339 -2.21 -19.26 23.96
N THR A 340 -2.32 -17.98 23.61
CA THR A 340 -2.54 -17.56 22.22
C THR A 340 -1.33 -17.88 21.34
N ALA A 341 -0.10 -17.72 21.85
CA ALA A 341 1.09 -18.09 21.13
C ALA A 341 1.12 -19.58 20.80
N GLU A 342 0.89 -20.44 21.78
CA GLU A 342 0.85 -21.90 21.59
C GLU A 342 -0.28 -22.34 20.64
N GLU A 343 -1.50 -21.81 20.79
CA GLU A 343 -2.65 -22.12 19.92
C GLU A 343 -2.40 -21.75 18.47
N VAL A 344 -1.82 -20.58 18.20
CA VAL A 344 -1.56 -20.13 16.85
C VAL A 344 -0.37 -20.86 16.23
N PHE A 345 0.74 -20.98 16.95
CA PHE A 345 1.96 -21.55 16.40
C PHE A 345 1.88 -23.08 16.24
N SER A 346 0.96 -23.76 16.91
CA SER A 346 0.65 -25.18 16.62
C SER A 346 0.01 -25.38 15.24
N GLN A 347 -0.64 -24.36 14.67
CA GLN A 347 -1.32 -24.39 13.38
C GLN A 347 -0.51 -23.69 12.26
N LEU A 348 0.42 -22.82 12.65
CA LEU A 348 1.19 -21.99 11.70
C LEU A 348 2.18 -22.87 10.93
N GLU A 349 2.22 -22.70 9.62
CA GLU A 349 3.26 -23.26 8.74
C GLU A 349 4.36 -22.22 8.52
N ALA A 350 5.55 -22.46 9.06
CA ALA A 350 6.74 -21.62 8.87
C ALA A 350 8.00 -22.46 9.04
N THR A 351 9.08 -22.09 8.34
CA THR A 351 10.37 -22.81 8.39
C THR A 351 11.02 -22.72 9.76
N VAL A 352 10.95 -21.56 10.40
CA VAL A 352 11.42 -21.31 11.76
C VAL A 352 10.33 -20.55 12.52
N LYS A 353 9.96 -21.10 13.67
CA LYS A 353 9.00 -20.53 14.62
C LYS A 353 9.74 -20.07 15.86
N PHE A 354 9.61 -18.78 16.23
CA PHE A 354 10.35 -18.29 17.38
C PHE A 354 9.54 -17.48 18.37
N LEU A 355 10.01 -17.48 19.61
CA LEU A 355 9.46 -16.68 20.70
C LEU A 355 10.43 -15.53 21.04
N SER A 356 9.89 -14.35 21.29
CA SER A 356 10.61 -13.26 21.92
C SER A 356 10.03 -12.96 23.31
N CYS A 357 10.69 -13.47 24.33
CA CYS A 357 10.47 -13.11 25.73
C CYS A 357 11.27 -11.87 26.08
N GLU A 358 11.01 -10.79 25.35
CA GLU A 358 11.71 -9.51 25.47
C GLU A 358 10.72 -8.34 25.44
N PRO A 359 10.63 -7.61 26.55
CA PRO A 359 11.22 -7.91 27.86
C PRO A 359 10.51 -9.05 28.58
N LEU A 360 11.24 -9.85 29.33
CA LEU A 360 10.65 -10.82 30.26
C LEU A 360 10.16 -10.06 31.50
N LEU A 361 8.85 -9.80 31.61
CA LEU A 361 8.26 -8.92 32.61
C LEU A 361 7.78 -9.66 33.88
N GLU A 362 7.59 -10.97 33.78
CA GLU A 362 7.12 -11.85 34.85
C GLU A 362 7.55 -13.31 34.57
N PRO A 363 7.43 -14.23 35.55
CA PRO A 363 7.71 -15.65 35.28
C PRO A 363 6.73 -16.20 34.25
N ILE A 364 7.26 -16.92 33.26
CA ILE A 364 6.47 -17.49 32.17
C ILE A 364 6.59 -19.01 32.18
N LYS A 365 5.44 -19.68 32.12
CA LYS A 365 5.34 -21.12 32.03
C LYS A 365 4.59 -21.51 30.74
N PHE A 366 5.26 -22.21 29.86
CA PHE A 366 4.69 -22.80 28.67
C PHE A 366 4.11 -24.20 28.95
N ASN A 367 3.08 -24.59 28.20
CA ASN A 367 2.54 -25.93 28.23
C ASN A 367 3.23 -26.82 27.18
N ASN A 368 3.55 -26.23 26.02
CA ASN A 368 4.23 -26.93 24.93
C ASN A 368 5.21 -26.01 24.21
N LEU A 369 6.40 -25.88 24.76
CA LEU A 369 7.46 -25.05 24.16
C LEU A 369 8.10 -25.71 22.91
N SER A 370 7.93 -27.03 22.74
CA SER A 370 8.52 -27.79 21.61
C SER A 370 7.94 -27.45 20.24
N ILE A 371 6.87 -26.62 20.18
CA ILE A 371 6.33 -26.09 18.91
C ILE A 371 7.18 -24.97 18.32
N PHE A 372 8.15 -24.46 19.09
CA PHE A 372 9.05 -23.38 18.67
C PHE A 372 10.46 -23.91 18.46
N ASP A 373 11.15 -23.34 17.48
CA ASP A 373 12.53 -23.69 17.15
C ASP A 373 13.54 -22.85 17.91
N TRP A 374 13.11 -21.62 18.35
CA TRP A 374 14.02 -20.63 18.90
C TRP A 374 13.34 -19.73 19.94
N VAL A 375 14.05 -19.43 21.03
CA VAL A 375 13.60 -18.55 22.09
C VAL A 375 14.63 -17.45 22.34
N LEU A 376 14.18 -16.19 22.21
CA LEU A 376 14.96 -14.99 22.53
C LEU A 376 14.55 -14.52 23.93
N VAL A 377 15.51 -14.23 24.80
CA VAL A 377 15.26 -13.72 26.15
C VAL A 377 16.01 -12.41 26.35
N GLY A 378 15.30 -11.39 26.85
CA GLY A 378 15.88 -10.07 27.06
C GLY A 378 15.23 -9.29 28.20
N ALA A 379 15.96 -8.26 28.66
CA ALA A 379 15.51 -7.32 29.65
C ALA A 379 14.83 -6.09 28.99
N ARG A 380 14.09 -5.30 29.79
CA ARG A 380 13.59 -4.00 29.35
C ARG A 380 14.70 -2.97 29.37
N SER A 381 14.98 -2.35 28.24
CA SER A 381 15.85 -1.18 28.18
C SER A 381 15.13 0.09 28.67
N LYS A 382 15.87 1.08 29.19
CA LYS A 382 15.33 2.39 29.56
C LYS A 382 14.76 3.09 28.34
N ASN A 383 13.62 3.73 28.50
CA ASN A 383 12.99 4.60 27.49
C ASN A 383 12.36 5.83 28.15
N THR A 384 11.66 6.68 27.37
CA THR A 384 11.00 7.89 27.90
C THR A 384 9.86 7.59 28.86
N ARG A 385 9.27 6.39 28.81
CA ARG A 385 8.12 5.97 29.64
C ARG A 385 8.51 5.21 30.90
N GLY A 386 9.79 4.91 31.10
CA GLY A 386 10.19 4.23 32.32
C GLY A 386 11.63 3.74 32.35
N PRO A 387 12.09 3.33 33.54
CA PRO A 387 13.44 2.85 33.75
C PRO A 387 13.70 1.51 33.05
N ALA A 388 14.96 1.15 32.93
CA ALA A 388 15.35 -0.21 32.64
C ALA A 388 14.77 -1.16 33.71
N PHE A 389 14.39 -2.36 33.27
CA PHE A 389 13.89 -3.41 34.14
C PHE A 389 14.64 -4.70 33.83
N LYS A 390 15.19 -5.31 34.84
CA LYS A 390 15.88 -6.56 34.77
C LYS A 390 14.97 -7.65 35.35
N PRO A 391 14.72 -8.74 34.61
CA PRO A 391 13.94 -9.86 35.12
C PRO A 391 14.66 -10.49 36.31
N ASP A 392 13.90 -11.03 37.29
CA ASP A 392 14.47 -11.90 38.28
C ASP A 392 15.15 -13.08 37.63
N TRP A 393 16.40 -13.37 38.05
CA TRP A 393 17.17 -14.45 37.44
C TRP A 393 16.49 -15.81 37.54
N LYS A 394 15.73 -16.04 38.59
CA LYS A 394 14.93 -17.24 38.74
C LYS A 394 13.95 -17.46 37.60
N TRP A 395 13.36 -16.41 37.05
CA TRP A 395 12.49 -16.50 35.87
C TRP A 395 13.26 -16.91 34.62
N VAL A 396 14.46 -16.40 34.48
CA VAL A 396 15.37 -16.75 33.35
C VAL A 396 15.82 -18.22 33.49
N GLU A 397 16.18 -18.68 34.70
CA GLU A 397 16.55 -20.05 34.97
C GLU A 397 15.39 -21.02 34.72
N ASP A 398 14.19 -20.68 35.17
CA ASP A 398 12.99 -21.50 34.97
C ASP A 398 12.66 -21.62 33.46
N LEU A 399 12.84 -20.52 32.69
CA LEU A 399 12.64 -20.54 31.24
C LEU A 399 13.74 -21.38 30.55
N LEU A 400 15.02 -21.20 30.95
CA LEU A 400 16.14 -22.01 30.46
C LEU A 400 15.89 -23.50 30.72
N PHE A 401 15.41 -23.86 31.93
CA PHE A 401 15.08 -25.23 32.27
C PHE A 401 13.95 -25.79 31.37
N GLN A 402 12.90 -25.01 31.12
CA GLN A 402 11.83 -25.41 30.20
C GLN A 402 12.37 -25.67 28.79
N VAL A 403 13.20 -24.77 28.25
CA VAL A 403 13.83 -24.92 26.92
C VAL A 403 14.68 -26.19 26.85
N ARG A 404 15.53 -26.43 27.88
CA ARG A 404 16.43 -27.61 27.91
C ARG A 404 15.71 -28.93 28.21
N SER A 405 14.47 -28.88 28.70
CA SER A 405 13.63 -30.03 28.94
C SER A 405 12.73 -30.40 27.75
N CYS A 406 12.77 -29.68 26.63
CA CYS A 406 12.05 -29.98 25.41
C CYS A 406 12.58 -31.27 24.78
N GLU A 407 11.67 -32.14 24.30
CA GLU A 407 12.04 -33.36 23.58
C GLU A 407 12.75 -33.07 22.25
N THR A 408 12.27 -32.01 21.54
CA THR A 408 12.94 -31.45 20.35
C THR A 408 13.87 -30.36 20.77
N PRO A 409 15.12 -30.29 20.23
CA PRO A 409 16.05 -29.23 20.57
C PRO A 409 15.51 -27.86 20.20
N VAL A 410 15.29 -27.01 21.20
CA VAL A 410 14.90 -25.61 21.03
C VAL A 410 16.16 -24.76 21.23
N LYS A 411 16.51 -23.92 20.26
CA LYS A 411 17.67 -23.04 20.35
C LYS A 411 17.36 -21.85 21.25
N LEU A 412 18.39 -21.31 21.90
CA LEU A 412 18.23 -20.25 22.91
C LEU A 412 19.21 -19.07 22.61
N TYR A 413 18.69 -17.86 22.69
CA TYR A 413 19.47 -16.65 22.53
C TYR A 413 19.22 -15.67 23.67
N PHE A 414 20.24 -15.39 24.47
CA PHE A 414 20.18 -14.39 25.52
C PHE A 414 20.73 -13.06 25.04
N LYS A 415 19.91 -12.01 25.11
CA LYS A 415 20.31 -10.67 24.69
C LYS A 415 21.32 -10.03 25.64
N PRO A 416 22.20 -9.15 25.12
CA PRO A 416 23.22 -8.46 25.95
C PRO A 416 22.62 -7.69 27.11
N ASN A 417 21.40 -7.16 26.95
CA ASN A 417 20.79 -6.30 27.96
C ASN A 417 20.40 -7.06 29.26
N LEU A 418 20.32 -8.38 29.23
CA LEU A 418 20.19 -9.18 30.47
C LEU A 418 21.40 -8.99 31.39
N PHE A 419 22.58 -8.71 30.83
CA PHE A 419 23.86 -8.60 31.53
C PHE A 419 24.32 -7.15 31.72
N ARG A 420 24.22 -6.30 30.69
CA ARG A 420 24.72 -4.92 30.68
C ARG A 420 24.11 -4.04 31.76
N HIS A 421 22.82 -4.22 32.06
CA HIS A 421 22.17 -3.45 33.13
C HIS A 421 22.68 -3.78 34.53
N THR A 422 23.26 -4.97 34.73
CA THR A 422 23.92 -5.32 35.98
C THR A 422 25.24 -4.64 36.20
N LEU A 423 26.00 -4.40 35.13
CA LEU A 423 27.32 -3.78 35.19
C LEU A 423 27.28 -2.26 35.33
N SER A 424 26.27 -1.58 34.71
CA SER A 424 26.18 -0.12 34.70
C SER A 424 25.42 0.47 35.91
N GLU A 425 24.48 -0.26 36.52
CA GLU A 425 23.62 0.25 37.57
C GLU A 425 24.07 -0.17 38.99
N ILE A 426 24.77 -1.30 39.11
CA ILE A 426 25.09 -1.90 40.43
C ILE A 426 26.62 -1.99 40.64
N GLY A 427 27.46 -1.63 39.66
CA GLY A 427 28.92 -1.81 39.74
C GLY A 427 29.30 -3.30 39.68
N VAL A 428 30.62 -3.59 39.85
CA VAL A 428 31.22 -4.94 39.74
C VAL A 428 30.58 -5.98 40.66
N SER A 429 29.84 -5.57 41.67
CA SER A 429 29.19 -6.46 42.63
C SER A 429 27.87 -7.12 42.10
N GLY A 430 27.24 -6.57 41.09
CA GLY A 430 26.00 -7.15 40.49
C GLY A 430 26.17 -8.51 39.82
N TYR A 431 27.40 -8.84 39.45
CA TYR A 431 27.75 -10.14 38.84
C TYR A 431 27.61 -11.32 39.83
N ARG A 432 27.54 -11.06 41.15
CA ARG A 432 27.42 -12.11 42.18
C ARG A 432 26.02 -12.63 42.40
N GLU A 433 25.02 -11.97 41.88
CA GLU A 433 23.61 -12.38 42.03
C GLU A 433 23.18 -13.46 41.03
N TYR A 434 23.94 -13.65 39.97
CA TYR A 434 23.67 -14.71 38.98
C TYR A 434 24.50 -15.96 39.30
N SER A 435 23.85 -17.11 39.26
CA SER A 435 24.55 -18.39 39.47
C SER A 435 25.71 -18.52 38.48
N LYS A 436 26.93 -18.57 39.03
CA LYS A 436 28.15 -18.74 38.26
C LYS A 436 28.19 -20.04 37.46
N ASP A 437 27.38 -21.03 37.89
CA ASP A 437 27.31 -22.36 37.30
C ASP A 437 26.47 -22.42 36.02
N LEU A 438 25.61 -21.41 35.79
CA LEU A 438 24.75 -21.35 34.62
C LEU A 438 25.28 -20.44 33.52
N LEU A 439 25.74 -19.24 33.85
CA LEU A 439 26.26 -18.26 32.90
C LEU A 439 27.32 -17.35 33.54
N PRO A 440 28.57 -17.80 33.65
CA PRO A 440 29.60 -17.10 34.42
C PRO A 440 30.09 -15.79 33.80
N SER A 441 29.81 -15.53 32.51
CA SER A 441 30.20 -14.26 31.85
C SER A 441 29.29 -13.96 30.65
N GLU A 442 29.27 -12.71 30.21
CA GLU A 442 28.56 -12.29 28.99
C GLU A 442 29.05 -13.04 27.75
N THR A 443 30.34 -13.43 27.71
CA THR A 443 30.94 -14.19 26.62
C THR A 443 30.45 -15.63 26.52
N MET A 444 29.87 -16.18 27.60
CA MET A 444 29.36 -17.56 27.67
C MET A 444 27.85 -17.63 27.57
N ARG A 445 27.19 -16.51 27.36
CA ARG A 445 25.71 -16.48 27.16
C ARG A 445 25.31 -17.27 25.90
N PRO A 446 24.19 -17.97 25.93
CA PRO A 446 23.68 -18.66 24.76
C PRO A 446 23.44 -17.71 23.59
N ARG A 447 23.98 -18.05 22.43
CA ARG A 447 23.82 -17.35 21.14
C ARG A 447 23.52 -18.36 20.04
N GLU A 448 22.58 -19.23 20.31
CA GLU A 448 22.23 -20.30 19.38
C GLU A 448 21.26 -19.80 18.33
N TYR A 449 21.44 -20.20 17.09
CA TYR A 449 20.55 -19.89 16.00
C TYR A 449 19.93 -21.18 15.42
N PRO A 450 18.71 -21.13 14.89
CA PRO A 450 18.18 -22.17 14.04
C PRO A 450 19.09 -22.40 12.83
N GLY A 451 19.44 -23.67 12.57
CA GLY A 451 20.39 -24.01 11.51
C GLY A 451 21.86 -24.03 11.91
N ASP A 452 22.22 -23.71 13.17
CA ASP A 452 23.52 -24.04 13.72
C ASP A 452 23.65 -25.56 13.89
N ALA A 453 24.78 -26.12 13.42
CA ALA A 453 25.09 -27.57 13.49
C ALA A 453 25.37 -28.02 14.92
#